data_344ce16ece88060faa7c42334abecc46
#
_entry.id   344ce16ece88060faa7c42334abecc46
#
_cell.length_a   1.000
_cell.length_b   1.000
_cell.length_c   1.000
_cell.angle_alpha   90.00
_cell.angle_beta   90.00
_cell.angle_gamma   90.00
#
_symmetry.space_group_name_H-M   'P 1'
#
loop_
_entity.id
_entity.type
_entity.pdbx_description
1 polymer ?
#
loop_
_entity_poly.entity_id
_entity_poly.type
_entity_poly.pdbx_seq_one_letter_code
_entity_poly.pdbx_strand_id
1 'polypeptide(L)'
;VRARLRRGGGSSQGWRQVGEFAVDAAGQRIQFRGQPLPLTRYEYRLLKVLIDRNGAILSREKLMEDVWRDAPDTVDRTVDTHIKTLRAKLRLVAPDLDPIQTHRGLGYSVRPDS
;
A
#
# COMPACT_ATOMS: atom_id res chain seq x y z
N VAL A 1 13.76 -25.37 -2.72
CA VAL A 1 13.65 -25.61 -2.93
C VAL A 1 13.29 -25.38 -2.96
N ARG A 2 13.50 -25.50 -2.71
CA ARG A 2 13.34 -25.53 -2.91
C ARG A 2 12.85 -25.06 -2.87
N ALA A 3 13.06 -25.05 -2.47
CA ALA A 3 12.88 -24.73 -2.53
C ALA A 3 12.43 -24.06 -2.45
N ARG A 4 12.57 -24.02 -2.28
CA ARG A 4 12.43 -23.63 -2.50
C ARG A 4 12.26 -22.98 -2.51
N LEU A 5 12.40 -22.83 -2.15
CA LEU A 5 12.63 -22.37 -2.33
C LEU A 5 12.40 -21.76 -2.37
N ARG A 6 12.62 -21.63 -2.28
CA ARG A 6 12.70 -21.29 -2.52
C ARG A 6 12.44 -20.67 -2.72
N ARG A 7 12.65 -20.54 -2.65
CA ARG A 7 12.70 -20.11 -2.94
C ARG A 7 12.46 -19.45 -3.05
N GLY A 8 12.57 -19.34 -2.97
CA GLY A 8 12.58 -18.88 -3.08
C GLY A 8 12.58 -18.04 -3.07
N GLY A 9 12.84 -17.97 -3.24
CA GLY A 9 13.04 -17.38 -3.16
C GLY A 9 13.10 -16.59 -3.03
N GLY A 10 13.39 -16.58 -3.33
CA GLY A 10 13.65 -15.94 -3.21
C GLY A 10 13.50 -15.17 -3.09
N SER A 11 13.52 -15.38 -3.41
CA SER A 11 13.50 -14.79 -3.23
C SER A 11 12.85 -14.14 -2.84
N SER A 12 12.21 -14.92 -3.23
CA SER A 12 11.40 -14.02 -2.62
C SER A 12 12.00 -13.10 -1.66
N GLN A 13 12.99 -12.75 -1.95
CA GLN A 13 13.79 -11.96 -1.07
C GLN A 13 13.29 -10.57 -0.98
N GLY A 14 13.03 -10.08 0.23
CA GLY A 14 12.51 -8.76 0.47
C GLY A 14 11.00 -8.63 0.33
N TRP A 15 10.34 -9.60 -0.29
CA TRP A 15 8.89 -9.55 -0.45
C TRP A 15 8.19 -10.11 0.78
N ARG A 16 7.23 -9.35 1.30
CA ARG A 16 6.42 -9.78 2.44
C ARG A 16 4.99 -9.88 1.99
N GLN A 17 4.40 -11.06 2.14
CA GLN A 17 3.00 -11.27 1.77
C GLN A 17 2.10 -10.84 2.90
N VAL A 18 1.12 -9.97 2.58
CA VAL A 18 0.10 -9.53 3.53
C VAL A 18 -1.24 -9.62 2.82
N GLY A 19 -1.97 -10.71 3.05
CA GLY A 19 -3.23 -10.95 2.35
C GLY A 19 -3.01 -10.98 0.86
N GLU A 20 -3.71 -10.14 0.12
CA GLU A 20 -3.61 -10.05 -1.33
C GLU A 20 -2.45 -9.17 -1.79
N PHE A 21 -1.71 -8.55 -0.85
CA PHE A 21 -0.60 -7.67 -1.17
C PHE A 21 0.73 -8.36 -0.94
N ALA A 22 1.72 -7.99 -1.74
CA ALA A 22 3.11 -8.35 -1.50
C ALA A 22 3.92 -7.06 -1.52
N VAL A 23 4.74 -6.87 -0.49
CA VAL A 23 5.48 -5.62 -0.29
C VAL A 23 6.97 -5.89 -0.35
N ASP A 24 7.68 -5.14 -1.21
CA ASP A 24 9.14 -5.16 -1.28
C ASP A 24 9.63 -3.79 -0.79
N ALA A 25 9.99 -3.73 0.49
CA ALA A 25 10.40 -2.47 1.10
C ALA A 25 11.71 -1.95 0.51
N ALA A 26 12.64 -2.84 0.21
CA ALA A 26 13.93 -2.43 -0.35
C ALA A 26 13.78 -1.82 -1.73
N GLY A 27 12.92 -2.40 -2.57
CA GLY A 27 12.66 -1.88 -3.91
C GLY A 27 11.55 -0.86 -3.97
N GLN A 28 10.87 -0.60 -2.84
CA GLN A 28 9.73 0.31 -2.76
C GLN A 28 8.66 -0.05 -3.78
N ARG A 29 8.27 -1.32 -3.77
CA ARG A 29 7.27 -1.84 -4.71
C ARG A 29 6.21 -2.62 -3.97
N ILE A 30 4.98 -2.58 -4.50
CA ILE A 30 3.88 -3.35 -3.96
C ILE A 30 3.17 -4.02 -5.12
N GLN A 31 2.85 -5.31 -4.93
CA GLN A 31 2.00 -6.06 -5.86
C GLN A 31 0.66 -6.29 -5.21
N PHE A 32 -0.38 -6.31 -6.01
CA PHE A 32 -1.73 -6.65 -5.57
C PHE A 32 -2.21 -7.81 -6.40
N ARG A 33 -2.49 -8.95 -5.75
CA ARG A 33 -2.90 -10.20 -6.40
C ARG A 33 -1.90 -10.61 -7.49
N GLY A 34 -0.61 -10.46 -7.19
CA GLY A 34 0.45 -10.85 -8.10
C GLY A 34 0.77 -9.83 -9.19
N GLN A 35 0.04 -8.71 -9.25
CA GLN A 35 0.23 -7.69 -10.27
C GLN A 35 0.99 -6.51 -9.69
N PRO A 36 2.07 -6.06 -10.33
CA PRO A 36 2.78 -4.88 -9.84
C PRO A 36 1.93 -3.63 -10.01
N LEU A 37 1.94 -2.78 -8.99
CA LEU A 37 1.19 -1.53 -9.01
C LEU A 37 2.13 -0.39 -9.43
N PRO A 38 1.71 0.46 -10.39
CA PRO A 38 2.56 1.58 -10.83
C PRO A 38 2.41 2.75 -9.87
N LEU A 39 3.03 2.63 -8.69
CA LEU A 39 2.89 3.61 -7.62
C LEU A 39 3.97 4.68 -7.68
N THR A 40 3.59 5.93 -7.38
CA THR A 40 4.55 6.96 -7.07
C THR A 40 5.13 6.71 -5.68
N ARG A 41 6.21 7.46 -5.34
CA ARG A 41 6.85 7.31 -4.04
C ARG A 41 5.85 7.46 -2.89
N TYR A 42 5.00 8.49 -2.97
CA TYR A 42 4.07 8.77 -1.86
C TYR A 42 2.88 7.83 -1.85
N GLU A 43 2.44 7.37 -3.02
CA GLU A 43 1.41 6.33 -3.08
C GLU A 43 1.93 5.04 -2.46
N TYR A 44 3.17 4.68 -2.75
CA TYR A 44 3.79 3.51 -2.13
C TYR A 44 3.84 3.65 -0.61
N ARG A 45 4.34 4.79 -0.12
CA ARG A 45 4.44 5.03 1.31
C ARG A 45 3.08 4.98 1.99
N LEU A 46 2.08 5.60 1.38
CA LEU A 46 0.72 5.65 1.91
C LEU A 46 0.13 4.25 2.02
N LEU A 47 0.21 3.48 0.94
CA LEU A 47 -0.33 2.13 0.93
C LEU A 47 0.43 1.24 1.91
N LYS A 48 1.75 1.36 1.98
CA LYS A 48 2.56 0.56 2.89
C LYS A 48 2.20 0.82 4.34
N VAL A 49 2.02 2.09 4.72
CA VAL A 49 1.63 2.43 6.10
C VAL A 49 0.29 1.79 6.44
N LEU A 50 -0.66 1.85 5.53
CA LEU A 50 -1.98 1.23 5.75
C LEU A 50 -1.86 -0.29 5.89
N ILE A 51 -1.05 -0.92 5.04
CA ILE A 51 -0.84 -2.37 5.10
C ILE A 51 -0.17 -2.75 6.42
N ASP A 52 0.85 -2.01 6.82
CA ASP A 52 1.59 -2.30 8.06
C ASP A 52 0.69 -2.22 9.29
N ARG A 53 -0.31 -1.38 9.25
CA ARG A 53 -1.26 -1.25 10.36
C ARG A 53 -2.39 -2.29 10.30
N ASN A 54 -2.49 -3.01 9.22
CA ASN A 54 -3.32 -4.21 9.08
C ASN A 54 -4.75 -4.02 9.61
N GLY A 55 -5.47 -3.09 9.00
CA GLY A 55 -6.87 -2.86 9.32
C GLY A 55 -7.13 -1.75 10.32
N ALA A 56 -6.10 -1.21 10.96
CA ALA A 56 -6.28 -0.10 11.87
C ALA A 56 -6.67 1.16 11.10
N ILE A 57 -7.54 1.96 11.69
CA ILE A 57 -7.96 3.23 11.10
C ILE A 57 -6.90 4.28 11.42
N LEU A 58 -6.37 4.91 10.37
CA LEU A 58 -5.37 5.97 10.52
C LEU A 58 -5.98 7.29 10.07
N SER A 59 -5.83 8.32 10.91
CA SER A 59 -6.33 9.64 10.59
C SER A 59 -5.55 10.26 9.45
N ARG A 60 -6.14 11.25 8.78
CA ARG A 60 -5.44 12.00 7.73
C ARG A 60 -4.16 12.62 8.25
N GLU A 61 -4.22 13.17 9.47
CA GLU A 61 -3.05 13.80 10.09
C GLU A 61 -1.93 12.79 10.33
N LYS A 62 -2.29 11.60 10.82
CA LYS A 62 -1.31 10.56 11.03
C LYS A 62 -0.67 10.10 9.72
N LEU A 63 -1.48 9.96 8.69
CA LEU A 63 -0.99 9.59 7.37
C LEU A 63 -0.08 10.67 6.79
N MET A 64 -0.44 11.93 6.96
CA MET A 64 0.40 13.03 6.51
C MET A 64 1.74 13.03 7.21
N GLU A 65 1.75 12.81 8.52
CA GLU A 65 3.00 12.74 9.28
C GLU A 65 3.89 11.61 8.80
N ASP A 66 3.30 10.41 8.64
CA ASP A 66 4.10 9.22 8.34
C ASP A 66 4.58 9.19 6.89
N VAL A 67 3.78 9.70 5.97
CA VAL A 67 4.05 9.57 4.53
C VAL A 67 4.85 10.76 4.00
N TRP A 68 4.50 11.97 4.46
CA TRP A 68 5.11 13.21 3.93
C TRP A 68 6.02 13.91 4.92
N ARG A 69 6.52 13.18 5.91
CA ARG A 69 7.35 13.74 6.98
C ARG A 69 8.49 14.61 6.44
N ASP A 70 9.18 14.13 5.41
CA ASP A 70 10.34 14.79 4.85
C ASP A 70 10.11 15.34 3.45
N ALA A 71 8.84 15.46 3.05
CA ALA A 71 8.50 15.91 1.72
C ALA A 71 8.70 17.42 1.59
N PRO A 72 9.17 17.90 0.42
CA PRO A 72 9.25 19.34 0.19
C PRO A 72 7.87 19.97 0.10
N ASP A 73 7.81 21.28 0.33
CA ASP A 73 6.54 22.00 0.35
C ASP A 73 5.84 21.99 -1.00
N THR A 74 6.58 21.73 -2.07
CA THR A 74 6.01 21.70 -3.41
C THR A 74 5.21 20.44 -3.70
N VAL A 75 5.29 19.44 -2.83
CA VAL A 75 4.58 18.17 -3.04
C VAL A 75 3.14 18.30 -2.56
N ASP A 76 2.22 17.76 -3.35
CA ASP A 76 0.81 17.68 -2.95
C ASP A 76 0.67 16.73 -1.77
N ARG A 77 0.20 17.27 -0.63
CA ARG A 77 0.03 16.51 0.61
C ARG A 77 -1.42 16.13 0.87
N THR A 78 -2.25 16.21 -0.15
CA THR A 78 -3.66 15.88 -0.01
C THR A 78 -3.84 14.37 0.06
N VAL A 79 -4.09 13.85 1.24
CA VAL A 79 -4.27 12.41 1.45
C VAL A 79 -5.40 11.88 0.57
N ASP A 80 -6.53 12.58 0.53
CA ASP A 80 -7.70 12.14 -0.23
C ASP A 80 -7.39 11.94 -1.71
N THR A 81 -6.62 12.84 -2.30
CA THR A 81 -6.23 12.73 -3.70
C THR A 81 -5.42 11.47 -3.95
N HIS A 82 -4.45 11.20 -3.08
CA HIS A 82 -3.62 10.01 -3.22
C HIS A 82 -4.40 8.72 -2.99
N ILE A 83 -5.34 8.74 -2.07
CA ILE A 83 -6.24 7.60 -1.85
C ILE A 83 -7.05 7.33 -3.11
N LYS A 84 -7.57 8.38 -3.73
CA LYS A 84 -8.36 8.26 -4.96
C LYS A 84 -7.56 7.60 -6.08
N THR A 85 -6.31 8.04 -6.29
CA THR A 85 -5.48 7.46 -7.34
C THR A 85 -5.08 6.03 -7.01
N LEU A 86 -4.82 5.72 -5.74
CA LEU A 86 -4.56 4.35 -5.31
C LEU A 86 -5.73 3.44 -5.60
N ARG A 87 -6.94 3.87 -5.25
CA ARG A 87 -8.13 3.07 -5.52
C ARG A 87 -8.30 2.77 -7.00
N ALA A 88 -8.04 3.77 -7.85
CA ALA A 88 -8.14 3.58 -9.28
C ALA A 88 -7.17 2.51 -9.77
N LYS A 89 -5.94 2.53 -9.26
CA LYS A 89 -4.92 1.56 -9.63
C LYS A 89 -5.28 0.16 -9.15
N LEU A 90 -5.81 0.05 -7.95
CA LEU A 90 -6.25 -1.24 -7.40
C LEU A 90 -7.41 -1.82 -8.22
N ARG A 91 -8.33 -0.98 -8.66
CA ARG A 91 -9.47 -1.43 -9.47
C ARG A 91 -9.05 -1.93 -10.84
N LEU A 92 -7.94 -1.44 -11.36
CA LEU A 92 -7.43 -1.97 -12.64
C LEU A 92 -7.02 -3.43 -12.51
N VAL A 93 -6.57 -3.83 -11.32
CA VAL A 93 -6.17 -5.22 -11.06
C VAL A 93 -7.37 -6.07 -10.68
N ALA A 94 -8.20 -5.58 -9.77
CA ALA A 94 -9.34 -6.34 -9.26
C ALA A 94 -10.54 -5.40 -9.08
N PRO A 95 -11.36 -5.20 -10.12
CA PRO A 95 -12.47 -4.24 -10.07
C PRO A 95 -13.52 -4.57 -9.02
N ASP A 96 -13.58 -5.83 -8.60
CA ASP A 96 -14.57 -6.30 -7.63
C ASP A 96 -14.08 -6.18 -6.19
N LEU A 97 -12.85 -5.72 -5.96
CA LEU A 97 -12.31 -5.57 -4.64
C LEU A 97 -12.09 -4.10 -4.30
N ASP A 98 -12.25 -3.75 -3.04
CA ASP A 98 -12.04 -2.40 -2.55
C ASP A 98 -11.35 -2.49 -1.19
N PRO A 99 -10.03 -2.79 -1.19
CA PRO A 99 -9.32 -3.00 0.07
C PRO A 99 -9.13 -1.74 0.90
N ILE A 100 -9.14 -0.56 0.28
CA ILE A 100 -9.03 0.69 1.03
C ILE A 100 -10.41 1.10 1.50
N GLN A 101 -10.55 1.24 2.83
CA GLN A 101 -11.82 1.61 3.45
C GLN A 101 -11.77 3.05 3.91
N THR A 102 -12.82 3.80 3.64
CA THR A 102 -12.98 5.16 4.15
C THR A 102 -13.84 5.11 5.40
N HIS A 103 -13.33 5.70 6.48
CA HIS A 103 -14.05 5.82 7.74
C HIS A 103 -14.36 7.29 7.97
N ARG A 104 -15.57 7.66 7.67
CA ARG A 104 -16.00 9.06 7.67
C ARG A 104 -15.68 9.73 9.00
N GLY A 105 -14.95 10.85 8.93
CA GLY A 105 -14.56 11.60 10.13
C GLY A 105 -13.43 10.97 10.93
N LEU A 106 -12.96 9.77 10.55
CA LEU A 106 -11.92 9.07 11.29
C LEU A 106 -10.64 8.90 10.48
N GLY A 107 -10.75 8.54 9.21
CA GLY A 107 -9.58 8.31 8.37
C GLY A 107 -9.75 7.14 7.43
N TYR A 108 -8.67 6.41 7.23
CA TYR A 108 -8.62 5.31 6.27
C TYR A 108 -7.99 4.07 6.89
N SER A 109 -8.36 2.92 6.35
CA SER A 109 -7.73 1.66 6.70
C SER A 109 -7.64 0.79 5.45
N VAL A 110 -6.91 -0.31 5.54
CA VAL A 110 -6.83 -1.27 4.43
C VAL A 110 -7.17 -2.66 4.94
N ARG A 111 -7.87 -3.41 4.10
CA ARG A 111 -8.17 -4.81 4.36
C ARG A 111 -7.36 -5.65 3.38
N PRO A 112 -6.18 -6.16 3.79
CA PRO A 112 -5.31 -6.84 2.83
C PRO A 112 -5.91 -8.10 2.25
N ASP A 113 -6.81 -8.73 2.96
CA ASP A 113 -7.38 -10.03 2.57
C ASP A 113 -8.77 -9.92 1.97
N SER A 114 -9.21 -8.75 1.55
CA SER A 114 -10.55 -8.61 1.00
C SER A 114 -10.56 -8.26 -0.48
#